data_0e1d15168e8acadf6ffdfcbb2a42980f
#
_entry.id   0e1d15168e8acadf6ffdfcbb2a42980f
#
_cell.length_a   1.000
_cell.length_b   1.000
_cell.length_c   1.000
_cell.angle_alpha   90.00
_cell.angle_beta   90.00
_cell.angle_gamma   90.00
#
_symmetry.space_group_name_H-M   'P 1'
#
loop_
_entity.id
_entity.type
_entity.pdbx_description
1 polymer ?
#
loop_
_entity_poly.entity_id
_entity_poly.type
_entity_poly.pdbx_seq_one_letter_code
_entity_poly.pdbx_strand_id
1 'polypeptide(L)'
;LTGGTVIVEEAGMTLEAANLQHCGSAKRVVIDKDNTTIVGGSGKKAEISSRINQIKAQIQDASGEYDREKLQERLAKLAGGVSVILVGAATEAEMKEKKARVEDALNATRAAVDEGIVPGGGVALVRAIKGLDKFSTGDDEEDAGVNIIRRALEEPIREIAQNAGADGSIVVEKIKESKGSFGFNAATLEYCDMLAEGIVDPAKVTRSAIQNAGSVSALLLTTEALIVEKPSTDEGPAAGGGGMPGGPMGMGGMPGMM
;
A
#
# COMPACT_ATOMS: atom_id res chain seq x y z
N LEU A 1 -11.07 21.74 11.61
CA LEU A 1 -10.70 21.95 10.20
C LEU A 1 -11.74 22.76 9.43
N THR A 2 -13.01 22.46 9.61
CA THR A 2 -14.13 23.06 8.85
C THR A 2 -14.83 24.20 9.58
N GLY A 3 -14.56 24.42 10.86
CA GLY A 3 -15.28 25.38 11.72
C GLY A 3 -16.64 24.89 12.20
N GLY A 4 -16.97 23.61 11.99
CA GLY A 4 -18.20 23.00 12.50
C GLY A 4 -18.15 22.71 13.99
N THR A 5 -19.30 22.53 14.60
CA THR A 5 -19.48 22.22 16.01
C THR A 5 -19.75 20.72 16.19
N VAL A 6 -19.07 20.08 17.13
CA VAL A 6 -19.34 18.69 17.51
C VAL A 6 -20.57 18.66 18.41
N ILE A 7 -21.56 17.86 18.02
CA ILE A 7 -22.79 17.68 18.81
C ILE A 7 -22.56 16.46 19.72
N VAL A 8 -22.52 16.70 21.02
CA VAL A 8 -22.33 15.69 22.05
C VAL A 8 -23.33 15.86 23.17
N GLU A 9 -23.88 14.77 23.68
CA GLU A 9 -24.90 14.78 24.71
C GLU A 9 -24.35 15.31 26.05
N GLU A 10 -23.07 15.06 26.34
CA GLU A 10 -22.40 15.58 27.54
C GLU A 10 -22.32 17.11 27.58
N ALA A 11 -22.40 17.77 26.42
CA ALA A 11 -22.47 19.23 26.29
C ALA A 11 -23.93 19.76 26.26
N GLY A 12 -24.92 18.90 26.51
CA GLY A 12 -26.32 19.24 26.45
C GLY A 12 -26.89 19.48 25.06
N MET A 13 -26.19 18.98 24.01
CA MET A 13 -26.61 19.09 22.61
C MET A 13 -27.27 17.80 22.16
N THR A 14 -28.38 17.91 21.42
CA THR A 14 -29.06 16.77 20.80
C THR A 14 -29.04 16.90 19.27
N LEU A 15 -29.09 15.77 18.55
CA LEU A 15 -29.18 15.78 17.10
C LEU A 15 -30.45 16.45 16.58
N GLU A 16 -31.54 16.42 17.34
CA GLU A 16 -32.82 17.06 17.02
C GLU A 16 -32.71 18.59 16.99
N ALA A 17 -31.85 19.16 17.83
CA ALA A 17 -31.57 20.60 17.86
C ALA A 17 -30.50 21.04 16.84
N ALA A 18 -29.94 20.10 16.08
CA ALA A 18 -28.92 20.41 15.09
C ALA A 18 -29.49 21.21 13.91
N ASN A 19 -28.76 22.22 13.48
CA ASN A 19 -29.12 23.04 12.35
C ASN A 19 -27.88 23.39 11.49
N LEU A 20 -28.09 24.07 10.37
CA LEU A 20 -27.01 24.41 9.44
C LEU A 20 -25.89 25.27 10.06
N GLN A 21 -26.16 25.96 11.16
CA GLN A 21 -25.14 26.78 11.84
C GLN A 21 -24.08 25.93 12.55
N HIS A 22 -24.39 24.66 12.85
CA HIS A 22 -23.43 23.71 13.41
C HIS A 22 -22.56 23.05 12.34
N CYS A 23 -22.93 23.18 11.06
CA CYS A 23 -22.14 22.63 9.97
C CYS A 23 -20.90 23.47 9.72
N GLY A 24 -19.79 22.80 9.45
CA GLY A 24 -18.59 23.45 8.95
C GLY A 24 -18.64 23.65 7.43
N SER A 25 -17.62 24.31 6.90
CA SER A 25 -17.49 24.51 5.45
C SER A 25 -16.06 24.24 4.95
N ALA A 26 -15.94 23.87 3.69
CA ALA A 26 -14.68 23.64 3.01
C ALA A 26 -14.82 23.95 1.52
N LYS A 27 -13.69 24.21 0.84
CA LYS A 27 -13.69 24.45 -0.62
C LYS A 27 -14.03 23.17 -1.39
N ARG A 28 -13.53 22.03 -0.92
CA ARG A 28 -13.80 20.72 -1.51
C ARG A 28 -13.67 19.63 -0.46
N VAL A 29 -14.55 18.65 -0.53
CA VAL A 29 -14.48 17.42 0.25
C VAL A 29 -14.46 16.26 -0.72
N VAL A 30 -13.51 15.37 -0.57
CA VAL A 30 -13.41 14.11 -1.33
C VAL A 30 -13.56 12.96 -0.33
N ILE A 31 -14.53 12.11 -0.59
CA ILE A 31 -14.85 10.97 0.26
C ILE A 31 -14.68 9.72 -0.58
N ASP A 32 -13.86 8.81 -0.10
CA ASP A 32 -13.76 7.46 -0.63
C ASP A 32 -14.14 6.45 0.45
N LYS A 33 -13.96 5.16 0.17
CA LYS A 33 -14.35 4.07 1.08
C LYS A 33 -13.65 4.14 2.45
N ASP A 34 -12.40 4.59 2.46
CA ASP A 34 -11.53 4.50 3.64
C ASP A 34 -11.18 5.90 4.20
N ASN A 35 -11.31 6.96 3.38
CA ASN A 35 -10.80 8.28 3.71
C ASN A 35 -11.78 9.41 3.41
N THR A 36 -11.71 10.47 4.21
CA THR A 36 -12.36 11.75 3.92
C THR A 36 -11.30 12.85 3.88
N THR A 37 -11.08 13.42 2.70
CA THR A 37 -10.10 14.49 2.49
C THR A 37 -10.79 15.83 2.42
N ILE A 38 -10.44 16.75 3.31
CA ILE A 38 -10.98 18.11 3.39
C ILE A 38 -9.93 19.08 2.84
N VAL A 39 -10.25 19.77 1.76
CA VAL A 39 -9.39 20.75 1.12
C VAL A 39 -9.92 22.16 1.35
N GLY A 40 -9.11 23.03 1.94
CA GLY A 40 -9.48 24.42 2.19
C GLY A 40 -10.66 24.56 3.16
N GLY A 41 -10.59 23.89 4.30
CA GLY A 41 -11.56 24.04 5.39
C GLY A 41 -11.56 25.45 5.97
N SER A 42 -12.72 25.92 6.42
CA SER A 42 -12.92 27.31 6.92
C SER A 42 -12.68 27.46 8.41
N GLY A 43 -12.11 26.45 9.08
CA GLY A 43 -11.77 26.51 10.50
C GLY A 43 -10.71 27.59 10.80
N LYS A 44 -10.84 28.24 11.95
CA LYS A 44 -9.91 29.30 12.37
C LYS A 44 -8.54 28.69 12.74
N LYS A 45 -7.48 29.28 12.22
CA LYS A 45 -6.09 28.83 12.51
C LYS A 45 -5.77 28.74 13.99
N ALA A 46 -6.28 29.69 14.80
CA ALA A 46 -6.08 29.68 16.25
C ALA A 46 -6.71 28.46 16.93
N GLU A 47 -7.90 28.05 16.53
CA GLU A 47 -8.59 26.87 17.05
C GLU A 47 -7.88 25.58 16.64
N ILE A 48 -7.39 25.50 15.40
CA ILE A 48 -6.57 24.39 14.90
C ILE A 48 -5.27 24.29 15.70
N SER A 49 -4.57 25.40 15.92
CA SER A 49 -3.34 25.44 16.73
C SER A 49 -3.57 25.02 18.18
N SER A 50 -4.69 25.48 18.78
CA SER A 50 -5.07 25.05 20.13
C SER A 50 -5.30 23.54 20.18
N ARG A 51 -6.01 22.97 19.20
CA ARG A 51 -6.23 21.52 19.12
C ARG A 51 -4.94 20.73 18.94
N ILE A 52 -4.02 21.21 18.10
CA ILE A 52 -2.69 20.62 17.92
C ILE A 52 -1.94 20.57 19.25
N ASN A 53 -1.96 21.64 20.03
CA ASN A 53 -1.31 21.69 21.34
C ASN A 53 -1.94 20.73 22.36
N GLN A 54 -3.26 20.60 22.35
CA GLN A 54 -3.97 19.59 23.16
C GLN A 54 -3.55 18.17 22.81
N ILE A 55 -3.47 17.83 21.52
CA ILE A 55 -3.05 16.50 21.08
C ILE A 55 -1.59 16.24 21.48
N LYS A 56 -0.71 17.23 21.35
CA LYS A 56 0.69 17.10 21.81
C LYS A 56 0.79 16.79 23.31
N ALA A 57 -0.04 17.43 24.14
CA ALA A 57 -0.11 17.11 25.56
C ALA A 57 -0.61 15.67 25.80
N GLN A 58 -1.69 15.27 25.12
CA GLN A 58 -2.21 13.91 25.20
C GLN A 58 -1.20 12.83 24.80
N ILE A 59 -0.32 13.11 23.80
CA ILE A 59 0.76 12.19 23.41
C ILE A 59 1.75 11.98 24.56
N GLN A 60 2.05 13.02 25.34
CA GLN A 60 2.96 12.93 26.49
C GLN A 60 2.34 12.14 27.65
N ASP A 61 1.03 12.28 27.83
CA ASP A 61 0.28 11.63 28.92
C ASP A 61 -0.17 10.19 28.56
N ALA A 62 -0.08 9.80 27.28
CA ALA A 62 -0.52 8.48 26.82
C ALA A 62 0.37 7.37 27.37
N SER A 63 -0.23 6.42 28.10
CA SER A 63 0.44 5.26 28.67
C SER A 63 0.57 4.08 27.71
N GLY A 64 -0.29 3.99 26.68
CA GLY A 64 -0.32 2.94 25.67
C GLY A 64 0.42 3.34 24.39
N GLU A 65 1.21 2.40 23.83
CA GLU A 65 1.92 2.60 22.57
C GLU A 65 0.92 2.83 21.40
N TYR A 66 -0.15 2.04 21.38
CA TYR A 66 -1.21 2.16 20.37
C TYR A 66 -1.92 3.52 20.42
N ASP A 67 -2.28 3.99 21.60
CA ASP A 67 -2.92 5.30 21.77
C ASP A 67 -2.00 6.44 21.35
N ARG A 68 -0.72 6.32 21.71
CA ARG A 68 0.32 7.27 21.29
C ARG A 68 0.45 7.34 19.77
N GLU A 69 0.51 6.19 19.10
CA GLU A 69 0.57 6.11 17.64
C GLU A 69 -0.65 6.78 16.98
N LYS A 70 -1.85 6.49 17.46
CA LYS A 70 -3.10 7.10 16.95
C LYS A 70 -3.18 8.61 17.17
N LEU A 71 -2.67 9.10 18.28
CA LEU A 71 -2.57 10.53 18.54
C LEU A 71 -1.53 11.21 17.63
N GLN A 72 -0.40 10.55 17.37
CA GLN A 72 0.61 11.04 16.42
C GLN A 72 0.07 11.10 15.00
N GLU A 73 -0.64 10.08 14.54
CA GLU A 73 -1.31 10.06 13.25
C GLU A 73 -2.31 11.22 13.12
N ARG A 74 -3.13 11.45 14.15
CA ARG A 74 -4.08 12.57 14.20
C ARG A 74 -3.37 13.93 14.17
N LEU A 75 -2.28 14.06 14.92
CA LEU A 75 -1.46 15.27 14.92
C LEU A 75 -0.90 15.56 13.52
N ALA A 76 -0.37 14.56 12.84
CA ALA A 76 0.18 14.71 11.49
C ALA A 76 -0.90 15.19 10.49
N LYS A 77 -2.11 14.65 10.57
CA LYS A 77 -3.24 15.08 9.72
C LYS A 77 -3.71 16.50 9.99
N LEU A 78 -3.59 16.99 11.22
CA LEU A 78 -3.97 18.37 11.59
C LEU A 78 -2.87 19.38 11.32
N ALA A 79 -1.61 19.03 11.60
CA ALA A 79 -0.45 19.91 11.46
C ALA A 79 0.09 19.94 10.02
N GLY A 80 -0.14 18.89 9.23
CA GLY A 80 0.25 18.79 7.84
C GLY A 80 -0.72 19.51 6.90
N GLY A 81 -0.23 19.95 5.77
CA GLY A 81 -1.07 20.39 4.66
C GLY A 81 -1.60 19.21 3.84
N VAL A 82 -2.59 19.48 3.00
CA VAL A 82 -3.06 18.56 1.96
C VAL A 82 -2.48 18.99 0.62
N SER A 83 -1.65 18.16 0.02
CA SER A 83 -1.18 18.35 -1.36
C SER A 83 -2.03 17.48 -2.29
N VAL A 84 -2.43 18.05 -3.42
CA VAL A 84 -3.22 17.35 -4.45
C VAL A 84 -2.37 17.18 -5.68
N ILE A 85 -2.09 15.93 -6.04
CA ILE A 85 -1.40 15.58 -7.28
C ILE A 85 -2.47 15.28 -8.32
N LEU A 86 -2.51 16.09 -9.40
CA LEU A 86 -3.41 15.88 -10.51
C LEU A 86 -2.72 15.00 -11.56
N VAL A 87 -3.33 13.86 -11.84
CA VAL A 87 -2.83 12.90 -12.85
C VAL A 87 -3.73 12.94 -14.07
N GLY A 88 -3.13 13.05 -15.26
CA GLY A 88 -3.83 13.00 -16.52
C GLY A 88 -3.07 12.17 -17.55
N ALA A 89 -3.80 11.65 -18.54
CA ALA A 89 -3.24 10.91 -19.68
C ALA A 89 -4.19 11.03 -20.88
N ALA A 90 -3.73 10.55 -22.05
CA ALA A 90 -4.51 10.57 -23.27
C ALA A 90 -5.67 9.56 -23.25
N THR A 91 -5.52 8.47 -22.54
CA THR A 91 -6.54 7.41 -22.40
C THR A 91 -6.86 7.13 -20.93
N GLU A 92 -8.04 6.58 -20.67
CA GLU A 92 -8.47 6.19 -19.33
C GLU A 92 -7.57 5.09 -18.74
N ALA A 93 -7.16 4.12 -19.55
CA ALA A 93 -6.27 3.04 -19.12
C ALA A 93 -4.91 3.58 -18.67
N GLU A 94 -4.31 4.46 -19.46
CA GLU A 94 -3.05 5.11 -19.14
C GLU A 94 -3.16 6.01 -17.89
N MET A 95 -4.28 6.70 -17.73
CA MET A 95 -4.54 7.52 -16.55
C MET A 95 -4.62 6.67 -15.28
N LYS A 96 -5.31 5.52 -15.35
CA LYS A 96 -5.39 4.57 -14.23
C LYS A 96 -4.01 4.01 -13.86
N GLU A 97 -3.22 3.64 -14.85
CA GLU A 97 -1.84 3.16 -14.63
C GLU A 97 -0.98 4.23 -13.97
N LYS A 98 -0.97 5.45 -14.50
CA LYS A 98 -0.22 6.57 -13.90
C LYS A 98 -0.68 6.87 -12.47
N LYS A 99 -1.99 6.84 -12.22
CA LYS A 99 -2.53 7.02 -10.88
C LYS A 99 -2.03 5.96 -9.92
N ALA A 100 -2.11 4.69 -10.31
CA ALA A 100 -1.63 3.57 -9.50
C ALA A 100 -0.12 3.69 -9.19
N ARG A 101 0.68 4.09 -10.16
CA ARG A 101 2.12 4.34 -9.98
C ARG A 101 2.42 5.46 -9.00
N VAL A 102 1.65 6.55 -9.03
CA VAL A 102 1.78 7.65 -8.07
C VAL A 102 1.34 7.22 -6.66
N GLU A 103 0.27 6.44 -6.55
CA GLU A 103 -0.20 5.90 -5.27
C GLU A 103 0.83 4.94 -4.66
N ASP A 104 1.45 4.09 -5.46
CA ASP A 104 2.53 3.20 -5.05
C ASP A 104 3.75 3.98 -4.53
N ALA A 105 4.22 4.96 -5.29
CA ALA A 105 5.32 5.83 -4.88
C ALA A 105 5.01 6.59 -3.58
N LEU A 106 3.77 7.03 -3.38
CA LEU A 106 3.35 7.71 -2.16
C LEU A 106 3.40 6.76 -0.95
N ASN A 107 2.90 5.53 -1.12
CA ASN A 107 2.90 4.52 -0.05
C ASN A 107 4.34 4.09 0.30
N ALA A 108 5.19 3.86 -0.70
CA ALA A 108 6.61 3.59 -0.50
C ALA A 108 7.33 4.73 0.23
N THR A 109 7.05 5.99 -0.13
CA THR A 109 7.62 7.16 0.53
C THR A 109 7.19 7.26 1.99
N ARG A 110 5.92 7.01 2.30
CA ARG A 110 5.42 6.98 3.69
C ARG A 110 6.09 5.88 4.50
N ALA A 111 6.18 4.68 3.95
CA ALA A 111 6.87 3.57 4.60
C ALA A 111 8.37 3.87 4.85
N ALA A 112 9.02 4.57 3.92
CA ALA A 112 10.41 5.01 4.07
C ALA A 112 10.58 6.09 5.16
N VAL A 113 9.61 6.98 5.32
CA VAL A 113 9.61 7.98 6.41
C VAL A 113 9.44 7.30 7.79
N ASP A 114 8.64 6.24 7.85
CA ASP A 114 8.35 5.53 9.10
C ASP A 114 9.57 4.73 9.63
N GLU A 115 10.23 3.94 8.78
CA GLU A 115 11.29 3.01 9.21
C GLU A 115 12.64 3.19 8.46
N GLY A 116 12.74 4.21 7.61
CA GLY A 116 13.93 4.45 6.82
C GLY A 116 14.01 3.62 5.54
N ILE A 117 15.18 3.69 4.89
CA ILE A 117 15.47 3.02 3.63
C ILE A 117 16.61 2.02 3.76
N VAL A 118 16.61 1.02 2.90
CA VAL A 118 17.66 0.00 2.76
C VAL A 118 18.09 -0.10 1.29
N PRO A 119 19.26 -0.69 0.98
CA PRO A 119 19.61 -0.99 -0.40
C PRO A 119 18.53 -1.84 -1.07
N GLY A 120 18.04 -1.39 -2.22
CA GLY A 120 16.95 -2.02 -2.95
C GLY A 120 17.37 -3.24 -3.75
N GLY A 121 16.47 -3.72 -4.61
CA GLY A 121 16.74 -4.84 -5.50
C GLY A 121 17.01 -6.17 -4.80
N GLY A 122 16.50 -6.37 -3.59
CA GLY A 122 16.71 -7.59 -2.79
C GLY A 122 18.05 -7.65 -2.06
N VAL A 123 18.92 -6.65 -2.19
CA VAL A 123 20.27 -6.64 -1.54
C VAL A 123 20.16 -6.67 -0.03
N ALA A 124 19.23 -5.91 0.56
CA ALA A 124 19.03 -5.87 2.00
C ALA A 124 18.74 -7.26 2.59
N LEU A 125 17.96 -8.07 1.87
CA LEU A 125 17.60 -9.44 2.28
C LEU A 125 18.81 -10.36 2.27
N VAL A 126 19.63 -10.31 1.22
CA VAL A 126 20.89 -11.09 1.15
C VAL A 126 21.85 -10.67 2.28
N ARG A 127 21.89 -9.38 2.63
CA ARG A 127 22.71 -8.92 3.77
C ARG A 127 22.19 -9.42 5.11
N ALA A 128 20.87 -9.58 5.27
CA ALA A 128 20.25 -10.10 6.47
C ALA A 128 20.62 -11.58 6.74
N ILE A 129 20.99 -12.35 5.70
CA ILE A 129 21.43 -13.75 5.86
C ILE A 129 22.57 -13.86 6.84
N LYS A 130 23.51 -12.90 6.86
CA LYS A 130 24.63 -12.91 7.82
C LYS A 130 24.21 -12.88 9.29
N GLY A 131 23.05 -12.32 9.58
CA GLY A 131 22.45 -12.35 10.92
C GLY A 131 22.03 -13.74 11.35
N LEU A 132 21.73 -14.60 10.38
CA LEU A 132 21.32 -15.99 10.62
C LEU A 132 22.50 -16.96 10.70
N ASP A 133 23.72 -16.59 10.28
CA ASP A 133 24.88 -17.49 10.23
C ASP A 133 25.29 -18.05 11.61
N LYS A 134 25.03 -17.28 12.65
CA LYS A 134 25.34 -17.65 14.05
C LYS A 134 24.10 -18.03 14.85
N PHE A 135 22.94 -18.02 14.20
CA PHE A 135 21.69 -18.34 14.85
C PHE A 135 21.46 -19.87 14.76
N SER A 136 21.32 -20.51 15.89
CA SER A 136 20.89 -21.89 16.04
C SER A 136 20.00 -21.98 17.26
N THR A 137 18.96 -22.74 17.17
CA THR A 137 18.02 -23.01 18.28
C THR A 137 18.51 -24.14 19.16
N GLY A 138 19.46 -24.94 18.66
CA GLY A 138 19.94 -26.16 19.29
C GLY A 138 19.06 -27.39 19.03
N ASP A 139 18.06 -27.24 18.19
CA ASP A 139 17.19 -28.30 17.69
C ASP A 139 17.32 -28.39 16.16
N ASP A 140 17.60 -29.60 15.66
CA ASP A 140 17.87 -29.84 14.24
C ASP A 140 16.63 -29.54 13.34
N GLU A 141 15.42 -29.78 13.83
CA GLU A 141 14.17 -29.54 13.09
C GLU A 141 13.89 -28.05 13.00
N GLU A 142 14.08 -27.29 14.07
CA GLU A 142 13.97 -25.84 14.07
C GLU A 142 15.06 -25.19 13.20
N ASP A 143 16.28 -25.68 13.26
CA ASP A 143 17.40 -25.22 12.44
C ASP A 143 17.16 -25.49 10.94
N ALA A 144 16.41 -26.55 10.58
CA ALA A 144 15.94 -26.76 9.22
C ALA A 144 15.00 -25.62 8.76
N GLY A 145 14.11 -25.15 9.64
CA GLY A 145 13.28 -23.96 9.39
C GLY A 145 14.10 -22.69 9.16
N VAL A 146 15.14 -22.47 9.95
CA VAL A 146 16.09 -21.35 9.75
C VAL A 146 16.77 -21.44 8.38
N ASN A 147 17.15 -22.64 7.94
CA ASN A 147 17.74 -22.83 6.61
C ASN A 147 16.77 -22.56 5.47
N ILE A 148 15.48 -22.87 5.63
CA ILE A 148 14.44 -22.50 4.66
C ILE A 148 14.36 -20.97 4.53
N ILE A 149 14.32 -20.24 5.63
CA ILE A 149 14.30 -18.76 5.61
C ILE A 149 15.59 -18.23 4.95
N ARG A 150 16.77 -18.75 5.31
CA ARG A 150 18.05 -18.35 4.70
C ARG A 150 18.01 -18.49 3.19
N ARG A 151 17.45 -19.57 2.68
CA ARG A 151 17.28 -19.79 1.24
C ARG A 151 16.26 -18.83 0.61
N ALA A 152 15.12 -18.62 1.26
CA ALA A 152 14.08 -17.74 0.80
C ALA A 152 14.53 -16.27 0.66
N LEU A 153 15.45 -15.82 1.51
CA LEU A 153 16.00 -14.45 1.44
C LEU A 153 16.82 -14.18 0.16
N GLU A 154 17.24 -15.20 -0.56
CA GLU A 154 17.95 -15.06 -1.83
C GLU A 154 17.01 -14.93 -3.03
N GLU A 155 15.77 -15.42 -2.92
CA GLU A 155 14.88 -15.54 -4.07
C GLU A 155 14.47 -14.19 -4.67
N PRO A 156 14.18 -13.12 -3.91
CA PRO A 156 13.78 -11.85 -4.50
C PRO A 156 14.81 -11.28 -5.48
N ILE A 157 16.09 -11.30 -5.15
CA ILE A 157 17.12 -10.79 -6.06
C ILE A 157 17.40 -11.77 -7.21
N ARG A 158 17.24 -13.08 -6.96
CA ARG A 158 17.36 -14.11 -7.99
C ARG A 158 16.31 -13.89 -9.09
N GLU A 159 15.06 -13.69 -8.71
CA GLU A 159 13.97 -13.42 -9.63
C GLU A 159 14.16 -12.09 -10.38
N ILE A 160 14.59 -11.03 -9.69
CA ILE A 160 14.89 -9.75 -10.34
C ILE A 160 15.96 -9.92 -11.42
N ALA A 161 17.04 -10.65 -11.11
CA ALA A 161 18.12 -10.89 -12.06
C ALA A 161 17.65 -11.74 -13.26
N GLN A 162 16.88 -12.80 -13.01
CA GLN A 162 16.33 -13.65 -14.06
C GLN A 162 15.37 -12.89 -14.98
N ASN A 163 14.49 -12.06 -14.42
CA ASN A 163 13.58 -11.22 -15.19
C ASN A 163 14.32 -10.19 -16.05
N ALA A 164 15.51 -9.77 -15.63
CA ALA A 164 16.41 -8.91 -16.41
C ALA A 164 17.26 -9.68 -17.45
N GLY A 165 17.16 -11.02 -17.51
CA GLY A 165 17.93 -11.87 -18.43
C GLY A 165 19.32 -12.25 -17.91
N ALA A 166 19.63 -12.00 -16.63
CA ALA A 166 20.89 -12.40 -16.01
C ALA A 166 20.75 -13.72 -15.23
N ASP A 167 21.88 -14.43 -15.01
CA ASP A 167 21.87 -15.60 -14.14
C ASP A 167 21.75 -15.18 -12.67
N GLY A 168 20.59 -15.45 -12.08
CA GLY A 168 20.28 -15.09 -10.70
C GLY A 168 21.22 -15.74 -9.68
N SER A 169 21.77 -16.92 -9.96
CA SER A 169 22.69 -17.61 -9.04
C SER A 169 24.05 -16.91 -8.99
N ILE A 170 24.55 -16.48 -10.15
CA ILE A 170 25.80 -15.72 -10.26
C ILE A 170 25.65 -14.37 -9.55
N VAL A 171 24.51 -13.70 -9.76
CA VAL A 171 24.24 -12.40 -9.13
C VAL A 171 24.19 -12.52 -7.61
N VAL A 172 23.47 -13.51 -7.08
CA VAL A 172 23.37 -13.76 -5.64
C VAL A 172 24.74 -14.01 -5.03
N GLU A 173 25.56 -14.88 -5.63
CA GLU A 173 26.88 -15.23 -5.11
C GLU A 173 27.81 -14.00 -5.07
N LYS A 174 27.84 -13.23 -6.14
CA LYS A 174 28.66 -12.01 -6.21
C LYS A 174 28.24 -10.95 -5.17
N ILE A 175 26.95 -10.88 -4.86
CA ILE A 175 26.47 -9.99 -3.81
C ILE A 175 26.81 -10.50 -2.43
N LYS A 176 26.73 -11.81 -2.15
CA LYS A 176 27.15 -12.42 -0.88
C LYS A 176 28.62 -12.15 -0.54
N GLU A 177 29.50 -12.24 -1.54
CA GLU A 177 30.92 -11.92 -1.40
C GLU A 177 31.20 -10.46 -1.11
N SER A 178 30.29 -9.58 -1.54
CA SER A 178 30.43 -8.13 -1.42
C SER A 178 29.92 -7.61 -0.08
N LYS A 179 30.13 -6.32 0.21
CA LYS A 179 29.71 -5.67 1.47
C LYS A 179 28.88 -4.41 1.21
N GLY A 180 28.19 -3.94 2.24
CA GLY A 180 27.46 -2.66 2.21
C GLY A 180 26.30 -2.68 1.22
N SER A 181 26.14 -1.58 0.51
CA SER A 181 25.08 -1.31 -0.47
C SER A 181 25.38 -1.82 -1.89
N PHE A 182 26.50 -2.53 -2.10
CA PHE A 182 26.81 -3.10 -3.40
C PHE A 182 25.77 -4.12 -3.83
N GLY A 183 25.23 -3.93 -5.05
CA GLY A 183 24.15 -4.72 -5.59
C GLY A 183 24.17 -4.81 -7.12
N PHE A 184 23.08 -5.31 -7.70
CA PHE A 184 22.91 -5.49 -9.14
C PHE A 184 21.79 -4.57 -9.65
N ASN A 185 22.12 -3.66 -10.56
CA ASN A 185 21.16 -2.83 -11.27
C ASN A 185 20.59 -3.60 -12.46
N ALA A 186 19.36 -4.08 -12.31
CA ALA A 186 18.68 -4.87 -13.34
C ALA A 186 18.35 -4.08 -14.61
N ALA A 187 18.32 -2.75 -14.56
CA ALA A 187 18.06 -1.91 -15.73
C ALA A 187 19.28 -1.77 -16.64
N THR A 188 20.49 -1.71 -16.06
CA THR A 188 21.76 -1.55 -16.80
C THR A 188 22.54 -2.86 -16.90
N LEU A 189 22.16 -3.90 -16.17
CA LEU A 189 22.86 -5.18 -16.00
C LEU A 189 24.26 -5.03 -15.39
N GLU A 190 24.47 -3.96 -14.61
CA GLU A 190 25.75 -3.63 -14.00
C GLU A 190 25.68 -3.76 -12.47
N TYR A 191 26.85 -3.95 -11.86
CA TYR A 191 26.98 -3.95 -10.40
C TYR A 191 27.38 -2.56 -9.93
N CYS A 192 26.67 -2.04 -8.95
CA CYS A 192 26.86 -0.67 -8.45
C CYS A 192 26.57 -0.56 -6.94
N ASP A 193 26.82 0.61 -6.38
CA ASP A 193 26.31 0.97 -5.07
C ASP A 193 24.84 1.38 -5.21
N MET A 194 23.93 0.56 -4.66
CA MET A 194 22.49 0.76 -4.80
C MET A 194 22.01 2.05 -4.16
N LEU A 195 22.60 2.46 -3.04
CA LEU A 195 22.23 3.70 -2.37
C LEU A 195 22.69 4.94 -3.15
N ALA A 196 23.90 4.88 -3.73
CA ALA A 196 24.43 5.97 -4.54
C ALA A 196 23.64 6.16 -5.85
N GLU A 197 23.18 5.07 -6.45
CA GLU A 197 22.33 5.08 -7.65
C GLU A 197 20.85 5.35 -7.36
N GLY A 198 20.48 5.53 -6.08
CA GLY A 198 19.08 5.78 -5.70
C GLY A 198 18.16 4.56 -5.82
N ILE A 199 18.72 3.36 -5.92
CA ILE A 199 17.96 2.10 -5.94
C ILE A 199 17.76 1.66 -4.49
N VAL A 200 16.63 2.07 -3.93
CA VAL A 200 16.32 1.92 -2.50
C VAL A 200 14.95 1.30 -2.29
N ASP A 201 14.82 0.54 -1.21
CA ASP A 201 13.53 0.00 -0.75
C ASP A 201 13.20 0.56 0.63
N PRO A 202 11.91 0.77 0.97
CA PRO A 202 11.50 1.07 2.33
C PRO A 202 11.75 -0.13 3.25
N ALA A 203 12.44 0.11 4.37
CA ALA A 203 12.73 -0.97 5.33
C ALA A 203 11.45 -1.65 5.85
N LYS A 204 10.40 -0.86 6.12
CA LYS A 204 9.09 -1.34 6.55
C LYS A 204 8.47 -2.33 5.56
N VAL A 205 8.52 -2.04 4.26
CA VAL A 205 7.97 -2.91 3.21
C VAL A 205 8.73 -4.23 3.17
N THR A 206 10.06 -4.17 3.11
CA THR A 206 10.93 -5.35 3.03
C THR A 206 10.77 -6.26 4.25
N ARG A 207 10.73 -5.67 5.45
CA ARG A 207 10.51 -6.39 6.72
C ARG A 207 9.11 -7.04 6.76
N SER A 208 8.06 -6.27 6.44
CA SER A 208 6.68 -6.77 6.49
C SER A 208 6.44 -7.88 5.47
N ALA A 209 7.06 -7.81 4.29
CA ALA A 209 6.94 -8.86 3.28
C ALA A 209 7.43 -10.21 3.80
N ILE A 210 8.61 -10.25 4.44
CA ILE A 210 9.15 -11.49 5.00
C ILE A 210 8.33 -11.97 6.20
N GLN A 211 7.95 -11.07 7.09
CA GLN A 211 7.14 -11.41 8.25
C GLN A 211 5.80 -12.03 7.84
N ASN A 212 5.11 -11.43 6.88
CA ASN A 212 3.84 -11.94 6.39
C ASN A 212 4.01 -13.26 5.62
N ALA A 213 5.05 -13.36 4.77
CA ALA A 213 5.34 -14.59 4.04
C ALA A 213 5.64 -15.74 5.01
N GLY A 214 6.46 -15.51 6.03
CA GLY A 214 6.76 -16.49 7.06
C GLY A 214 5.52 -16.93 7.84
N SER A 215 4.67 -15.99 8.25
CA SER A 215 3.42 -16.28 8.96
C SER A 215 2.46 -17.13 8.13
N VAL A 216 2.24 -16.77 6.87
CA VAL A 216 1.35 -17.53 5.97
C VAL A 216 1.93 -18.91 5.66
N SER A 217 3.25 -19.01 5.41
CA SER A 217 3.91 -20.28 5.15
C SER A 217 3.83 -21.23 6.33
N ALA A 218 4.05 -20.73 7.56
CA ALA A 218 3.91 -21.51 8.77
C ALA A 218 2.48 -22.05 8.94
N LEU A 219 1.47 -21.21 8.66
CA LEU A 219 0.07 -21.62 8.68
C LEU A 219 -0.21 -22.73 7.65
N LEU A 220 0.30 -22.60 6.42
CA LEU A 220 0.12 -23.61 5.37
C LEU A 220 0.80 -24.93 5.73
N LEU A 221 1.99 -24.89 6.34
CA LEU A 221 2.72 -26.10 6.77
C LEU A 221 1.99 -26.88 7.88
N THR A 222 1.16 -26.20 8.67
CA THR A 222 0.39 -26.83 9.76
C THR A 222 -0.99 -27.32 9.34
N THR A 223 -1.43 -27.06 8.08
CA THR A 223 -2.74 -27.50 7.59
C THR A 223 -2.66 -28.89 6.95
N GLU A 224 -3.59 -29.77 7.32
CA GLU A 224 -3.71 -31.12 6.73
C GLU A 224 -4.58 -31.13 5.46
N ALA A 225 -5.50 -30.17 5.35
CA ALA A 225 -6.42 -30.08 4.22
C ALA A 225 -6.74 -28.62 3.86
N LEU A 226 -6.92 -28.36 2.58
CA LEU A 226 -7.36 -27.10 2.04
C LEU A 226 -8.73 -27.27 1.36
N ILE A 227 -9.71 -26.50 1.79
CA ILE A 227 -11.03 -26.47 1.17
C ILE A 227 -11.12 -25.19 0.34
N VAL A 228 -11.27 -25.35 -0.97
CA VAL A 228 -11.37 -24.26 -1.93
C VAL A 228 -12.61 -24.40 -2.79
N GLU A 229 -13.12 -23.30 -3.29
CA GLU A 229 -14.20 -23.34 -4.29
C GLU A 229 -13.67 -23.96 -5.58
N LYS A 230 -14.45 -24.89 -6.15
CA LYS A 230 -14.13 -25.48 -7.44
C LYS A 230 -14.31 -24.41 -8.51
N PRO A 231 -13.34 -24.20 -9.43
CA PRO A 231 -13.52 -23.29 -10.55
C PRO A 231 -14.82 -23.61 -11.29
N SER A 232 -15.71 -22.63 -11.45
CA SER A 232 -16.92 -22.81 -12.25
C SER A 232 -16.52 -22.98 -13.72
N THR A 233 -16.89 -24.08 -14.32
CA THR A 233 -16.64 -24.35 -15.74
C THR A 233 -17.63 -23.60 -16.66
N ASP A 234 -18.54 -22.78 -16.08
CA ASP A 234 -19.69 -22.17 -16.76
C ASP A 234 -19.61 -20.64 -16.90
N GLU A 235 -18.45 -20.04 -16.93
CA GLU A 235 -18.33 -18.69 -17.47
C GLU A 235 -17.87 -18.73 -18.93
N GLY A 236 -18.82 -19.13 -19.80
CA GLY A 236 -18.82 -18.69 -21.18
C GLY A 236 -18.85 -17.13 -21.19
N PRO A 237 -18.26 -16.48 -22.20
CA PRO A 237 -18.24 -15.01 -22.24
C PRO A 237 -19.67 -14.50 -22.14
N ALA A 238 -19.98 -13.68 -21.14
CA ALA A 238 -21.24 -12.97 -21.03
C ALA A 238 -21.48 -12.19 -22.33
N ALA A 239 -22.25 -12.76 -23.22
CA ALA A 239 -22.76 -12.08 -24.40
C ALA A 239 -23.57 -10.89 -23.88
N GLY A 240 -23.05 -9.67 -24.07
CA GLY A 240 -23.73 -8.43 -23.79
C GLY A 240 -25.06 -8.38 -24.58
N GLY A 241 -26.11 -8.85 -23.95
CA GLY A 241 -27.48 -8.74 -24.44
C GLY A 241 -28.10 -7.40 -24.09
N GLY A 242 -27.74 -6.38 -24.84
CA GLY A 242 -28.53 -5.13 -24.93
C GLY A 242 -29.75 -5.37 -25.82
N GLY A 243 -30.78 -6.06 -25.33
CA GLY A 243 -32.06 -6.15 -25.97
C GLY A 243 -32.89 -4.91 -25.72
N MET A 244 -33.03 -4.03 -26.68
CA MET A 244 -34.12 -3.05 -26.75
C MET A 244 -35.43 -3.77 -27.16
N PRO A 245 -36.57 -3.52 -26.51
CA PRO A 245 -37.87 -3.92 -27.01
C PRO A 245 -38.36 -2.85 -28.00
N GLY A 246 -38.23 -3.15 -29.30
CA GLY A 246 -38.88 -2.40 -30.38
C GLY A 246 -40.17 -3.06 -30.76
N GLY A 247 -41.28 -2.38 -30.64
CA GLY A 247 -42.64 -2.83 -30.93
C GLY A 247 -42.97 -3.02 -32.41
N PRO A 248 -44.15 -3.57 -32.71
CA PRO A 248 -44.55 -4.02 -34.02
C PRO A 248 -45.28 -2.91 -34.82
N MET A 249 -45.10 -2.89 -36.11
CA MET A 249 -45.98 -2.39 -37.19
C MET A 249 -45.11 -2.16 -38.42
N GLY A 250 -45.49 -2.57 -39.58
CA GLY A 250 -46.71 -2.82 -40.24
C GLY A 250 -46.42 -3.21 -41.69
N MET A 251 -47.15 -4.15 -42.11
CA MET A 251 -47.78 -4.37 -43.40
C MET A 251 -47.37 -3.52 -44.59
N GLY A 252 -47.14 -4.14 -45.71
CA GLY A 252 -47.60 -3.60 -46.98
C GLY A 252 -46.64 -3.72 -48.14
N GLY A 253 -47.02 -4.54 -49.10
CA GLY A 253 -46.91 -4.20 -50.51
C GLY A 253 -45.92 -4.97 -51.37
N MET A 254 -46.41 -6.01 -51.97
CA MET A 254 -46.01 -6.62 -53.26
C MET A 254 -46.14 -5.58 -54.41
N PRO A 255 -45.91 -5.97 -55.68
CA PRO A 255 -44.73 -6.52 -56.36
C PRO A 255 -44.46 -5.73 -57.65
N GLY A 256 -43.51 -6.11 -58.42
CA GLY A 256 -43.58 -5.81 -59.86
C GLY A 256 -42.26 -5.48 -60.55
N MET A 257 -41.89 -6.41 -61.36
CA MET A 257 -41.55 -6.28 -62.80
C MET A 257 -40.43 -5.31 -63.18
N MET A 258 -39.46 -5.77 -63.62
CA MET A 258 -38.78 -5.94 -64.89
C MET A 258 -37.31 -6.08 -64.69
#